data_7b39ebf60fee4403121448a8664535fd
#
_entry.id   7b39ebf60fee4403121448a8664535fd
#
_cell.length_a   1.000
_cell.length_b   1.000
_cell.length_c   1.000
_cell.angle_alpha   90.00
_cell.angle_beta   90.00
_cell.angle_gamma   90.00
#
_symmetry.space_group_name_H-M   'P 1'
#
loop_
_entity.id
_entity.type
_entity.pdbx_description
1 polymer ?
#
loop_
_entity_poly.entity_id
_entity_poly.type
_entity_poly.pdbx_seq_one_letter_code
_entity_poly.pdbx_strand_id
1 'polypeptide(L)'
;MRVQYLPHKTEIPTLAIVSAVIFIMIASTCTAVLAQEGAGPTATRTPMMMPTIPHIQLQPLPGYGPAPLTVGFMATGSDPEGAPFQTFRWNFGDGAVSTLPPTALFHTYTTPGSYVVTLTATTSDGHQASSFAGVIVTQPAQ
;
A
#
# COMPACT_ATOMS: atom_id res chain seq x y z
N MET A 1 -11.72 3.24 65.73
CA MET A 1 -11.62 1.93 65.04
C MET A 1 -10.41 1.93 64.11
N ARG A 2 -9.34 1.20 64.47
CA ARG A 2 -8.15 1.05 63.65
C ARG A 2 -8.31 -0.27 62.89
N VAL A 3 -8.37 -0.20 61.58
CA VAL A 3 -8.33 -1.39 60.71
C VAL A 3 -6.87 -1.75 60.52
N GLN A 4 -6.46 -2.91 61.02
CA GLN A 4 -5.12 -3.45 60.83
C GLN A 4 -5.09 -4.19 59.47
N TYR A 5 -4.22 -3.73 58.60
CA TYR A 5 -3.92 -4.40 57.34
C TYR A 5 -2.89 -5.48 57.59
N LEU A 6 -3.27 -6.75 57.40
CA LEU A 6 -2.37 -7.89 57.47
C LEU A 6 -1.73 -8.09 56.07
N PRO A 7 -0.40 -8.17 55.94
CA PRO A 7 0.22 -8.50 54.70
C PRO A 7 0.03 -9.99 54.41
N HIS A 8 -0.59 -10.30 53.28
CA HIS A 8 -0.61 -11.65 52.70
C HIS A 8 0.80 -12.05 52.29
N LYS A 9 1.43 -12.92 53.04
CA LYS A 9 2.66 -13.59 52.69
C LYS A 9 2.31 -14.65 51.63
N THR A 10 2.62 -14.38 50.37
CA THR A 10 2.49 -15.34 49.27
C THR A 10 3.59 -16.39 49.46
N GLU A 11 3.24 -17.52 49.99
CA GLU A 11 4.07 -18.72 50.06
C GLU A 11 4.06 -19.36 48.68
N ILE A 12 5.19 -19.34 47.94
CA ILE A 12 5.38 -20.08 46.71
C ILE A 12 5.54 -21.54 47.08
N PRO A 13 4.67 -22.45 46.65
CA PRO A 13 4.80 -23.87 47.01
C PRO A 13 6.08 -24.43 46.44
N THR A 14 6.95 -24.94 47.31
CA THR A 14 8.22 -25.61 46.97
C THR A 14 8.08 -26.76 45.96
N LEU A 15 6.85 -27.21 45.74
CA LEU A 15 6.55 -28.27 44.76
C LEU A 15 6.75 -27.83 43.31
N ALA A 16 6.57 -26.48 43.04
CA ALA A 16 6.73 -25.95 41.68
C ALA A 16 8.20 -25.86 41.25
N ILE A 17 9.11 -25.71 42.19
CA ILE A 17 10.55 -25.61 41.89
C ILE A 17 11.16 -27.00 41.61
N VAL A 18 10.69 -28.04 42.25
CA VAL A 18 11.17 -29.42 42.04
C VAL A 18 10.76 -29.92 40.64
N SER A 19 9.56 -29.54 40.18
CA SER A 19 9.09 -29.92 38.83
C SER A 19 9.90 -29.27 37.70
N ALA A 20 10.31 -28.01 37.89
CA ALA A 20 11.11 -27.29 36.90
C ALA A 20 12.54 -27.83 36.76
N VAL A 21 13.14 -28.26 37.88
CA VAL A 21 14.52 -28.84 37.90
C VAL A 21 14.54 -30.24 37.26
N ILE A 22 13.49 -31.04 37.47
CA ILE A 22 13.38 -32.36 36.85
C ILE A 22 13.19 -32.26 35.34
N PHE A 23 12.47 -31.25 34.86
CA PHE A 23 12.27 -31.06 33.41
C PHE A 23 13.55 -30.64 32.68
N ILE A 24 14.43 -29.88 33.32
CA ILE A 24 15.73 -29.48 32.77
C ILE A 24 16.73 -30.64 32.69
N MET A 25 16.69 -31.59 33.65
CA MET A 25 17.61 -32.74 33.68
C MET A 25 17.28 -33.83 32.64
N ILE A 26 16.03 -33.93 32.18
CA ILE A 26 15.62 -34.95 31.19
C ILE A 26 15.95 -34.51 29.77
N ALA A 27 16.13 -33.22 29.51
CA ALA A 27 16.46 -32.68 28.18
C ALA A 27 17.94 -32.84 27.79
N SER A 28 18.82 -33.34 28.70
CA SER A 28 20.28 -33.35 28.49
C SER A 28 20.86 -34.66 27.99
N THR A 29 20.06 -35.68 27.71
CA THR A 29 20.60 -37.00 27.27
C THR A 29 20.01 -37.50 25.95
N CYS A 30 19.52 -36.63 25.09
CA CYS A 30 19.26 -36.98 23.70
C CYS A 30 20.51 -36.61 22.88
N THR A 31 21.52 -37.49 22.90
CA THR A 31 22.60 -37.49 21.93
C THR A 31 22.02 -37.86 20.57
N ALA A 32 21.60 -36.83 19.80
CA ALA A 32 21.31 -37.01 18.40
C ALA A 32 22.60 -37.37 17.68
N VAL A 33 22.65 -38.60 17.18
CA VAL A 33 23.61 -38.97 16.15
C VAL A 33 23.31 -38.11 14.94
N LEU A 34 24.18 -37.13 14.72
CA LEU A 34 24.15 -36.29 13.55
C LEU A 34 24.55 -37.13 12.34
N ALA A 35 23.56 -37.49 11.53
CA ALA A 35 23.82 -37.75 10.14
C ALA A 35 24.26 -36.40 9.53
N GLN A 36 25.53 -36.30 9.21
CA GLN A 36 26.12 -35.19 8.49
C GLN A 36 25.72 -35.32 7.01
N GLU A 37 24.51 -34.94 6.70
CA GLU A 37 24.12 -34.72 5.30
C GLU A 37 24.83 -33.50 4.78
N GLY A 38 25.59 -33.72 3.69
CA GLY A 38 26.44 -32.75 3.06
C GLY A 38 25.76 -31.42 2.82
N ALA A 39 26.38 -30.37 3.32
CA ALA A 39 26.06 -29.00 2.96
C ALA A 39 26.35 -28.82 1.45
N GLY A 40 25.32 -29.08 0.65
CA GLY A 40 25.29 -28.54 -0.69
C GLY A 40 25.31 -27.01 -0.58
N PRO A 41 25.89 -26.30 -1.54
CA PRO A 41 25.94 -24.85 -1.48
C PRO A 41 24.52 -24.34 -1.33
N THR A 42 24.20 -23.77 -0.17
CA THR A 42 22.97 -23.05 0.08
C THR A 42 23.01 -21.89 -0.91
N ALA A 43 22.35 -22.07 -2.05
CA ALA A 43 22.11 -20.96 -2.96
C ALA A 43 21.34 -19.93 -2.15
N THR A 44 22.07 -18.94 -1.65
CA THR A 44 21.49 -17.71 -1.12
C THR A 44 20.66 -17.15 -2.25
N ARG A 45 19.36 -17.46 -2.25
CA ARG A 45 18.41 -16.75 -3.10
C ARG A 45 18.44 -15.31 -2.63
N THR A 46 19.26 -14.52 -3.30
CA THR A 46 19.09 -13.07 -3.26
C THR A 46 17.61 -12.84 -3.56
N PRO A 47 16.84 -12.25 -2.65
CA PRO A 47 15.46 -11.91 -2.97
C PRO A 47 15.56 -11.06 -4.23
N MET A 48 15.01 -11.56 -5.34
CA MET A 48 14.77 -10.72 -6.50
C MET A 48 13.81 -9.64 -5.98
N MET A 49 14.35 -8.48 -5.68
CA MET A 49 13.55 -7.27 -5.52
C MET A 49 12.88 -7.07 -6.88
N MET A 50 11.62 -7.48 -6.99
CA MET A 50 10.79 -7.02 -8.09
C MET A 50 10.84 -5.50 -8.02
N PRO A 51 11.16 -4.82 -9.14
CA PRO A 51 11.07 -3.37 -9.17
C PRO A 51 9.63 -3.01 -8.80
N THR A 52 9.47 -2.46 -7.63
CA THR A 52 8.20 -1.96 -7.12
C THR A 52 7.96 -0.64 -7.84
N ILE A 53 7.14 -0.69 -8.89
CA ILE A 53 6.74 0.51 -9.63
C ILE A 53 5.56 1.18 -8.95
N PRO A 54 5.55 2.52 -8.82
CA PRO A 54 4.40 3.24 -8.32
C PRO A 54 3.19 3.03 -9.24
N HIS A 55 2.00 3.02 -8.66
CA HIS A 55 0.76 2.92 -9.43
C HIS A 55 -0.18 4.06 -9.09
N ILE A 56 -0.97 4.48 -10.09
CA ILE A 56 -1.99 5.50 -9.95
C ILE A 56 -3.23 5.07 -10.74
N GLN A 57 -4.41 5.33 -10.19
CA GLN A 57 -5.70 5.08 -10.82
C GLN A 57 -6.45 6.39 -10.98
N LEU A 58 -7.06 6.58 -12.14
CA LEU A 58 -7.81 7.76 -12.50
C LEU A 58 -9.29 7.43 -12.68
N GLN A 59 -10.17 8.25 -12.06
CA GLN A 59 -11.62 8.14 -12.18
C GLN A 59 -12.22 9.49 -12.56
N PRO A 60 -12.83 9.61 -13.78
CA PRO A 60 -13.63 10.76 -14.17
C PRO A 60 -15.06 10.63 -13.62
N LEU A 61 -15.63 11.73 -13.08
CA LEU A 61 -16.99 11.80 -12.57
C LEU A 61 -17.67 13.13 -12.97
N PRO A 62 -18.73 13.10 -13.81
CA PRO A 62 -19.21 11.96 -14.60
C PRO A 62 -18.27 11.64 -15.77
N GLY A 63 -18.16 10.37 -16.16
CA GLY A 63 -17.41 9.96 -17.35
C GLY A 63 -18.20 10.03 -18.66
N TYR A 64 -19.49 10.41 -18.59
CA TYR A 64 -20.42 10.46 -19.71
C TYR A 64 -21.48 11.55 -19.47
N GLY A 65 -21.86 12.28 -20.53
CA GLY A 65 -22.94 13.25 -20.47
C GLY A 65 -23.01 14.18 -21.68
N PRO A 66 -24.03 15.04 -21.77
CA PRO A 66 -24.17 16.01 -22.87
C PRO A 66 -23.20 17.18 -22.73
N ALA A 67 -22.81 17.77 -23.86
CA ALA A 67 -22.04 19.00 -23.88
C ALA A 67 -22.92 20.21 -23.45
N PRO A 68 -22.37 21.19 -22.70
CA PRO A 68 -21.05 21.19 -22.08
C PRO A 68 -21.00 20.26 -20.85
N LEU A 69 -20.01 19.36 -20.78
CA LEU A 69 -19.84 18.41 -19.69
C LEU A 69 -18.68 18.83 -18.79
N THR A 70 -18.97 19.17 -17.55
CA THR A 70 -17.92 19.38 -16.53
C THR A 70 -17.65 18.08 -15.79
N VAL A 71 -16.42 17.63 -15.86
CA VAL A 71 -15.92 16.36 -15.27
C VAL A 71 -14.98 16.67 -14.12
N GLY A 72 -15.26 16.08 -12.96
CA GLY A 72 -14.32 16.04 -11.84
C GLY A 72 -13.39 14.83 -11.99
N PHE A 73 -12.12 15.01 -11.72
CA PHE A 73 -11.13 13.97 -11.79
C PHE A 73 -10.61 13.63 -10.40
N MET A 74 -10.73 12.37 -10.02
CA MET A 74 -10.14 11.81 -8.81
C MET A 74 -9.02 10.86 -9.19
N ALA A 75 -7.89 10.96 -8.51
CA ALA A 75 -6.81 10.00 -8.67
C ALA A 75 -6.37 9.47 -7.30
N THR A 76 -6.16 8.17 -7.24
CA THR A 76 -5.62 7.47 -6.08
C THR A 76 -4.44 6.64 -6.52
N GLY A 77 -3.42 6.58 -5.69
CA GLY A 77 -2.23 5.81 -6.01
C GLY A 77 -1.29 5.72 -4.83
N SER A 78 -0.33 4.83 -4.93
CA SER A 78 0.73 4.67 -3.95
C SER A 78 2.02 4.25 -4.63
N ASP A 79 3.11 4.61 -4.00
CA ASP A 79 4.42 4.07 -4.28
C ASP A 79 4.71 2.98 -3.23
N PRO A 80 5.12 1.77 -3.64
CA PRO A 80 5.50 0.71 -2.72
C PRO A 80 6.68 1.05 -1.81
N GLU A 81 7.55 1.95 -2.22
CA GLU A 81 8.67 2.46 -1.40
C GLU A 81 8.24 3.59 -0.45
N GLY A 82 6.97 4.01 -0.54
CA GLY A 82 6.38 5.03 0.32
C GLY A 82 6.70 6.47 -0.08
N ALA A 83 7.32 6.70 -1.24
CA ALA A 83 7.61 8.03 -1.74
C ALA A 83 6.30 8.75 -2.16
N PRO A 84 6.05 9.97 -1.68
CA PRO A 84 4.86 10.72 -2.06
C PRO A 84 4.92 11.20 -3.51
N PHE A 85 3.80 11.25 -4.18
CA PHE A 85 3.69 11.93 -5.47
C PHE A 85 3.83 13.44 -5.29
N GLN A 86 4.74 14.06 -6.06
CA GLN A 86 5.04 15.49 -5.99
C GLN A 86 4.56 16.28 -7.19
N THR A 87 4.65 15.70 -8.39
CA THR A 87 4.27 16.40 -9.61
C THR A 87 3.24 15.62 -10.39
N PHE A 88 2.34 16.37 -11.03
CA PHE A 88 1.23 15.84 -11.80
C PHE A 88 1.20 16.50 -13.17
N ARG A 89 0.94 15.73 -14.21
CA ARG A 89 0.75 16.22 -15.57
C ARG A 89 -0.49 15.59 -16.17
N TRP A 90 -1.45 16.43 -16.51
CA TRP A 90 -2.70 16.05 -17.11
C TRP A 90 -2.73 16.41 -18.58
N ASN A 91 -3.30 15.52 -19.38
CA ASN A 91 -3.73 15.80 -20.75
C ASN A 91 -5.19 15.33 -20.86
N PHE A 92 -6.10 16.25 -21.16
CA PHE A 92 -7.53 15.95 -21.18
C PHE A 92 -8.02 15.37 -22.49
N GLY A 93 -7.16 15.30 -23.52
CA GLY A 93 -7.49 14.72 -24.83
C GLY A 93 -8.17 15.68 -25.79
N ASP A 94 -8.50 16.88 -25.38
CA ASP A 94 -9.06 17.98 -26.19
C ASP A 94 -8.00 19.06 -26.52
N GLY A 95 -6.75 18.84 -26.15
CA GLY A 95 -5.64 19.77 -26.28
C GLY A 95 -5.34 20.55 -24.99
N ALA A 96 -6.22 20.52 -24.00
CA ALA A 96 -5.97 21.14 -22.70
C ALA A 96 -5.04 20.27 -21.84
N VAL A 97 -4.20 20.94 -21.06
CA VAL A 97 -3.25 20.31 -20.12
C VAL A 97 -3.31 21.01 -18.75
N SER A 98 -2.92 20.31 -17.69
CA SER A 98 -2.84 20.87 -16.34
C SER A 98 -1.69 20.23 -15.56
N THR A 99 -1.20 20.92 -14.54
CA THR A 99 -0.19 20.39 -13.58
C THR A 99 -0.72 20.44 -12.14
N LEU A 100 -2.01 20.70 -11.94
CA LEU A 100 -2.62 20.77 -10.62
C LEU A 100 -2.69 19.38 -9.96
N PRO A 101 -2.60 19.30 -8.64
CA PRO A 101 -2.80 18.05 -7.92
C PRO A 101 -4.25 17.53 -8.08
N PRO A 102 -4.48 16.21 -7.97
CA PRO A 102 -5.79 15.59 -8.24
C PRO A 102 -6.82 15.77 -7.10
N THR A 103 -6.62 16.70 -6.19
CA THR A 103 -7.48 16.89 -5.02
C THR A 103 -8.80 17.60 -5.31
N ALA A 104 -8.87 18.40 -6.38
CA ALA A 104 -10.08 19.12 -6.79
C ALA A 104 -9.95 19.61 -8.25
N LEU A 105 -9.64 18.70 -9.15
CA LEU A 105 -9.45 19.04 -10.57
C LEU A 105 -10.74 18.85 -11.33
N PHE A 106 -11.19 19.92 -12.01
CA PHE A 106 -12.34 19.88 -12.91
C PHE A 106 -11.92 20.36 -14.29
N HIS A 107 -12.51 19.75 -15.31
CA HIS A 107 -12.36 20.19 -16.70
C HIS A 107 -13.71 20.14 -17.42
N THR A 108 -13.97 21.12 -18.30
CA THR A 108 -15.24 21.21 -19.03
C THR A 108 -15.01 20.97 -20.52
N TYR A 109 -15.65 19.94 -21.03
CA TYR A 109 -15.69 19.63 -22.45
C TYR A 109 -16.87 20.32 -23.10
N THR A 110 -16.62 21.21 -24.04
CA THR A 110 -17.67 21.98 -24.74
C THR A 110 -18.12 21.35 -26.05
N THR A 111 -17.30 20.46 -26.61
CA THR A 111 -17.57 19.80 -27.88
C THR A 111 -17.91 18.34 -27.66
N PRO A 112 -18.96 17.81 -28.32
CA PRO A 112 -19.23 16.37 -28.31
C PRO A 112 -18.06 15.56 -28.89
N GLY A 113 -17.74 14.43 -28.26
CA GLY A 113 -16.62 13.58 -28.68
C GLY A 113 -16.25 12.53 -27.65
N SER A 114 -15.29 11.71 -27.99
CA SER A 114 -14.65 10.75 -27.06
C SER A 114 -13.24 11.24 -26.77
N TYR A 115 -12.96 11.43 -25.49
CA TYR A 115 -11.69 11.97 -25.01
C TYR A 115 -10.97 10.93 -24.17
N VAL A 116 -9.65 10.84 -24.33
CA VAL A 116 -8.79 10.02 -23.47
C VAL A 116 -8.00 10.98 -22.59
N VAL A 117 -8.29 10.93 -21.30
CA VAL A 117 -7.57 11.69 -20.28
C VAL A 117 -6.40 10.87 -19.81
N THR A 118 -5.23 11.47 -19.78
CA THR A 118 -4.01 10.86 -19.26
C THR A 118 -3.48 11.65 -18.08
N LEU A 119 -3.17 10.96 -17.02
CA LEU A 119 -2.46 11.49 -15.85
C LEU A 119 -1.10 10.82 -15.74
N THR A 120 -0.04 11.62 -15.67
CA THR A 120 1.29 11.17 -15.28
C THR A 120 1.65 11.83 -13.95
N ALA A 121 2.00 11.03 -12.96
CA ALA A 121 2.45 11.49 -11.66
C ALA A 121 3.89 11.04 -11.42
N THR A 122 4.69 11.90 -10.79
CA THR A 122 6.08 11.61 -10.44
C THR A 122 6.24 11.71 -8.92
N THR A 123 6.88 10.72 -8.34
CA THR A 123 7.19 10.63 -6.92
C THR A 123 8.39 11.50 -6.53
N SER A 124 8.62 11.68 -5.24
CA SER A 124 9.71 12.50 -4.72
C SER A 124 11.11 11.96 -5.05
N ASP A 125 11.23 10.67 -5.32
CA ASP A 125 12.45 9.97 -5.71
C ASP A 125 12.60 9.82 -7.24
N GLY A 126 11.63 10.37 -8.02
CA GLY A 126 11.70 10.44 -9.48
C GLY A 126 11.02 9.29 -10.22
N HIS A 127 10.39 8.34 -9.54
CA HIS A 127 9.61 7.30 -10.19
C HIS A 127 8.33 7.88 -10.79
N GLN A 128 7.86 7.29 -11.90
CA GLN A 128 6.67 7.75 -12.59
C GLN A 128 5.60 6.67 -12.66
N ALA A 129 4.36 7.10 -12.47
CA ALA A 129 3.17 6.31 -12.72
C ALA A 129 2.24 7.05 -13.68
N SER A 130 1.59 6.33 -14.57
CA SER A 130 0.62 6.89 -15.51
C SER A 130 -0.68 6.11 -15.47
N SER A 131 -1.79 6.84 -15.63
CA SER A 131 -3.13 6.27 -15.76
C SER A 131 -3.91 7.02 -16.81
N PHE A 132 -4.88 6.35 -17.39
CA PHE A 132 -5.76 6.94 -18.39
C PHE A 132 -7.21 6.54 -18.15
N ALA A 133 -8.14 7.42 -18.57
CA ALA A 133 -9.57 7.18 -18.48
C ALA A 133 -10.29 7.80 -19.67
N GLY A 134 -11.39 7.18 -20.09
CA GLY A 134 -12.25 7.69 -21.15
C GLY A 134 -13.31 8.62 -20.63
N VAL A 135 -13.60 9.69 -21.38
CA VAL A 135 -14.74 10.59 -21.17
C VAL A 135 -15.51 10.65 -22.49
N ILE A 136 -16.82 10.44 -22.42
CA ILE A 136 -17.71 10.51 -23.61
C ILE A 136 -18.67 11.68 -23.45
N VAL A 137 -18.58 12.63 -24.34
CA VAL A 137 -19.43 13.82 -24.39
C VAL A 137 -20.40 13.70 -25.55
N THR A 138 -21.68 13.69 -25.27
CA THR A 138 -22.74 13.58 -26.27
C THR A 138 -23.23 14.94 -26.73
N GLN A 139 -23.99 14.96 -27.80
CA GLN A 139 -24.73 16.17 -28.21
C GLN A 139 -25.76 16.55 -27.14
N PRO A 140 -25.99 17.85 -26.88
CA PRO A 140 -27.07 18.25 -26.01
C PRO A 140 -28.41 17.78 -26.58
N ALA A 141 -29.36 17.45 -25.73
CA ALA A 141 -30.73 17.18 -26.15
C ALA A 141 -31.33 18.43 -26.78
N GLN A 142 -31.96 18.27 -27.94
CA GLN A 142 -32.70 19.34 -28.60
C GLN A 142 -34.08 19.49 -27.99
#